data_298bd036a2c7fe0266aa223c5110c144
#
_entry.id   298bd036a2c7fe0266aa223c5110c144
#
_cell.length_a   1.000
_cell.length_b   1.000
_cell.length_c   1.000
_cell.angle_alpha   90.00
_cell.angle_beta   90.00
_cell.angle_gamma   90.00
#
_symmetry.space_group_name_H-M   'P 1'
#
loop_
_entity.id
_entity.type
_entity.pdbx_description
1 polymer ?
#
loop_
_entity_poly.entity_id
_entity_poly.type
_entity_poly.pdbx_seq_one_letter_code
_entity_poly.pdbx_strand_id
1 'polypeptide(L)'
;MLPGYNNLILIIGIFALIDDILGRKPSPFGVEWGQISRGIGILLVMIIGILEGMGVSAIFVALMVQPLNISDMQPGSCCIVTIIMSVLTIIVMVLIGSPAAEELPAIYTPLLLLVVCLAYSPLDFSGKIMLGEVGNHVFGVSLGIAFYIMGGLVGVLLSRIITTALISFVRRNNLKVFF
;
A
#
# COMPACT_ATOMS: atom_id res chain seq x y z
N MET A 1 13.18 11.85 0.44
CA MET A 1 11.81 11.62 0.95
C MET A 1 11.24 12.97 1.36
N LEU A 2 10.11 13.35 0.82
CA LEU A 2 9.42 14.57 1.24
C LEU A 2 8.98 14.38 2.71
N PRO A 3 9.39 15.22 3.66
CA PRO A 3 9.23 14.96 5.09
C PRO A 3 7.79 14.66 5.52
N GLY A 4 6.79 15.30 4.88
CA GLY A 4 5.37 15.13 5.22
C GLY A 4 4.83 13.74 4.90
N TYR A 5 5.21 13.14 3.78
CA TYR A 5 4.64 11.84 3.34
C TYR A 5 5.12 10.65 4.17
N ASN A 6 6.30 10.75 4.82
CA ASN A 6 6.75 9.73 5.77
C ASN A 6 5.85 9.64 6.98
N ASN A 7 5.29 10.76 7.43
CA ASN A 7 4.36 10.79 8.55
C ASN A 7 3.09 10.02 8.23
N LEU A 8 2.61 10.07 6.97
CA LEU A 8 1.42 9.30 6.54
C LEU A 8 1.66 7.80 6.64
N ILE A 9 2.84 7.34 6.19
CA ILE A 9 3.24 5.93 6.26
C ILE A 9 3.39 5.48 7.72
N LEU A 10 4.01 6.31 8.57
CA LEU A 10 4.17 6.01 9.99
C LEU A 10 2.82 5.93 10.71
N ILE A 11 1.94 6.88 10.47
CA ILE A 11 0.60 6.92 11.09
C ILE A 11 -0.17 5.67 10.72
N ILE A 12 -0.27 5.34 9.42
CA ILE A 12 -1.03 4.16 9.01
C ILE A 12 -0.42 2.88 9.57
N GLY A 13 0.92 2.78 9.64
CA GLY A 13 1.61 1.63 10.23
C GLY A 13 1.32 1.46 11.72
N ILE A 14 1.29 2.55 12.49
CA ILE A 14 0.95 2.51 13.93
C ILE A 14 -0.49 2.02 14.12
N PHE A 15 -1.45 2.56 13.38
CA PHE A 15 -2.85 2.17 13.52
C PHE A 15 -3.12 0.74 13.03
N ALA A 16 -2.39 0.28 12.01
CA ALA A 16 -2.42 -1.10 11.56
C ALA A 16 -1.80 -2.06 12.60
N LEU A 17 -0.73 -1.64 13.29
CA LEU A 17 -0.16 -2.41 14.40
C LEU A 17 -1.14 -2.53 15.58
N ILE A 18 -1.85 -1.47 15.88
CA ILE A 18 -2.92 -1.51 16.89
C ILE A 18 -4.04 -2.47 16.43
N ASP A 19 -4.40 -2.47 15.15
CA ASP A 19 -5.35 -3.43 14.57
C ASP A 19 -4.86 -4.88 14.78
N ASP A 20 -3.61 -5.18 14.43
CA ASP A 20 -3.03 -6.52 14.63
C ASP A 20 -3.00 -6.93 16.12
N ILE A 21 -2.71 -6.01 17.06
CA ILE A 21 -2.65 -6.29 18.50
C ILE A 21 -4.04 -6.46 19.11
N LEU A 22 -4.98 -5.57 18.78
CA LEU A 22 -6.34 -5.61 19.32
C LEU A 22 -7.18 -6.70 18.64
N GLY A 23 -6.94 -6.93 17.36
CA GLY A 23 -7.57 -7.98 16.58
C GLY A 23 -9.10 -7.88 16.61
N ARG A 24 -9.73 -9.04 16.69
CA ARG A 24 -11.19 -9.19 16.68
C ARG A 24 -11.87 -8.99 18.03
N LYS A 25 -11.25 -8.27 18.97
CA LYS A 25 -11.88 -7.96 20.26
C LYS A 25 -13.12 -7.10 20.04
N PRO A 26 -14.29 -7.51 20.56
CA PRO A 26 -15.51 -6.73 20.39
C PRO A 26 -15.43 -5.41 21.13
N SER A 27 -15.91 -4.34 20.49
CA SER A 27 -16.11 -3.05 21.14
C SER A 27 -17.55 -2.91 21.64
N PRO A 28 -17.83 -1.95 22.53
CA PRO A 28 -19.19 -1.62 22.98
C PRO A 28 -20.12 -1.18 21.83
N PHE A 29 -19.57 -0.83 20.68
CA PHE A 29 -20.30 -0.32 19.52
C PHE A 29 -20.68 -1.42 18.51
N GLY A 30 -20.47 -2.69 18.83
CA GLY A 30 -20.76 -3.81 17.90
C GLY A 30 -19.78 -3.98 16.75
N VAL A 31 -18.66 -3.22 16.73
CA VAL A 31 -17.58 -3.29 15.75
C VAL A 31 -16.32 -3.77 16.46
N GLU A 32 -15.43 -4.45 15.77
CA GLU A 32 -14.15 -4.89 16.33
C GLU A 32 -13.22 -3.70 16.56
N TRP A 33 -12.47 -3.71 17.68
CA TRP A 33 -11.50 -2.64 17.98
C TRP A 33 -10.43 -2.48 16.87
N GLY A 34 -10.00 -3.58 16.26
CA GLY A 34 -9.09 -3.53 15.14
C GLY A 34 -9.65 -2.74 13.96
N GLN A 35 -10.90 -2.97 13.58
CA GLN A 35 -11.57 -2.22 12.50
C GLN A 35 -11.71 -0.73 12.82
N ILE A 36 -11.97 -0.39 14.10
CA ILE A 36 -12.02 1.01 14.54
C ILE A 36 -10.64 1.66 14.39
N SER A 37 -9.57 0.99 14.85
CA SER A 37 -8.19 1.47 14.70
C SER A 37 -7.84 1.72 13.23
N ARG A 38 -8.11 0.75 12.37
CA ARG A 38 -7.91 0.87 10.92
C ARG A 38 -8.65 2.07 10.33
N GLY A 39 -9.94 2.23 10.67
CA GLY A 39 -10.76 3.34 10.21
C GLY A 39 -10.18 4.70 10.62
N ILE A 40 -9.72 4.82 11.86
CA ILE A 40 -9.08 6.04 12.38
C ILE A 40 -7.76 6.30 11.62
N GLY A 41 -6.92 5.30 11.42
CA GLY A 41 -5.67 5.43 10.68
C GLY A 41 -5.88 5.93 9.25
N ILE A 42 -6.83 5.34 8.53
CA ILE A 42 -7.21 5.76 7.17
C ILE A 42 -7.71 7.22 7.18
N LEU A 43 -8.58 7.58 8.12
CA LEU A 43 -9.11 8.93 8.25
C LEU A 43 -8.02 9.96 8.53
N LEU A 44 -7.06 9.64 9.41
CA LEU A 44 -5.93 10.51 9.71
C LEU A 44 -5.03 10.71 8.48
N VAL A 45 -4.75 9.65 7.73
CA VAL A 45 -3.99 9.76 6.46
C VAL A 45 -4.70 10.67 5.47
N MET A 46 -6.04 10.56 5.34
CA MET A 46 -6.82 11.46 4.49
C MET A 46 -6.69 12.92 4.94
N ILE A 47 -6.94 13.22 6.22
CA ILE A 47 -6.93 14.57 6.75
C ILE A 47 -5.54 15.18 6.62
N ILE A 48 -4.51 14.49 7.10
CA ILE A 48 -3.14 15.00 7.07
C ILE A 48 -2.65 15.14 5.62
N GLY A 49 -2.94 14.17 4.75
CA GLY A 49 -2.61 14.28 3.33
C GLY A 49 -3.26 15.49 2.64
N ILE A 50 -4.51 15.82 2.98
CA ILE A 50 -5.16 17.04 2.49
C ILE A 50 -4.42 18.28 3.00
N LEU A 51 -4.06 18.32 4.28
CA LEU A 51 -3.32 19.44 4.88
C LEU A 51 -1.90 19.61 4.29
N GLU A 52 -1.25 18.50 3.91
CA GLU A 52 0.06 18.48 3.22
C GLU A 52 -0.05 18.82 1.72
N GLY A 53 -1.23 19.22 1.24
CA GLY A 53 -1.43 19.73 -0.12
C GLY A 53 -1.79 18.66 -1.16
N MET A 54 -2.05 17.41 -0.78
CA MET A 54 -2.49 16.37 -1.72
C MET A 54 -3.93 16.58 -2.21
N GLY A 55 -4.72 17.42 -1.52
CA GLY A 55 -6.12 17.65 -1.85
C GLY A 55 -6.92 16.33 -1.88
N VAL A 56 -7.80 16.19 -2.86
CA VAL A 56 -8.66 14.99 -3.03
C VAL A 56 -7.84 13.72 -3.23
N SER A 57 -6.61 13.80 -3.74
CA SER A 57 -5.74 12.64 -3.95
C SER A 57 -5.46 11.90 -2.65
N ALA A 58 -5.41 12.59 -1.51
CA ALA A 58 -5.18 11.97 -0.19
C ALA A 58 -6.21 10.90 0.15
N ILE A 59 -7.47 11.09 -0.27
CA ILE A 59 -8.54 10.11 -0.07
C ILE A 59 -8.20 8.80 -0.80
N PHE A 60 -7.79 8.90 -2.06
CA PHE A 60 -7.46 7.73 -2.87
C PHE A 60 -6.15 7.07 -2.44
N VAL A 61 -5.16 7.85 -1.98
CA VAL A 61 -3.93 7.34 -1.37
C VAL A 61 -4.24 6.51 -0.13
N ALA A 62 -5.03 7.04 0.79
CA ALA A 62 -5.43 6.32 2.00
C ALA A 62 -6.24 5.05 1.68
N LEU A 63 -7.11 5.10 0.67
CA LEU A 63 -7.92 3.97 0.23
C LEU A 63 -7.13 2.91 -0.56
N MET A 64 -5.84 3.13 -0.89
CA MET A 64 -4.98 2.08 -1.46
C MET A 64 -4.71 0.92 -0.49
N VAL A 65 -4.93 1.12 0.79
CA VAL A 65 -4.93 0.06 1.81
C VAL A 65 -5.90 -1.07 1.45
N GLN A 66 -7.10 -0.74 0.97
CA GLN A 66 -8.17 -1.73 0.76
C GLN A 66 -7.83 -2.81 -0.28
N PRO A 67 -7.36 -2.48 -1.51
CA PRO A 67 -7.00 -3.52 -2.46
C PRO A 67 -5.86 -4.40 -1.96
N LEU A 68 -4.84 -3.87 -1.27
CA LEU A 68 -3.75 -4.70 -0.77
C LEU A 68 -4.18 -5.61 0.38
N ASN A 69 -5.06 -5.14 1.26
CA ASN A 69 -5.65 -5.99 2.30
C ASN A 69 -6.45 -7.16 1.69
N ILE A 70 -7.23 -6.91 0.64
CA ILE A 70 -7.92 -7.98 -0.10
C ILE A 70 -6.90 -8.92 -0.75
N SER A 71 -5.78 -8.41 -1.24
CA SER A 71 -4.72 -9.21 -1.85
C SER A 71 -4.10 -10.20 -0.86
N ASP A 72 -3.87 -9.77 0.38
CA ASP A 72 -3.25 -10.58 1.44
C ASP A 72 -4.12 -11.74 1.95
N MET A 73 -5.39 -11.77 1.59
CA MET A 73 -6.26 -12.92 1.89
C MET A 73 -5.83 -14.23 1.19
N GLN A 74 -4.92 -14.15 0.22
CA GLN A 74 -4.34 -15.29 -0.48
C GLN A 74 -2.81 -15.22 -0.37
N PRO A 75 -2.14 -16.25 0.17
CA PRO A 75 -0.69 -16.29 0.29
C PRO A 75 0.01 -15.97 -1.04
N GLY A 76 1.04 -15.13 -1.00
CA GLY A 76 1.81 -14.71 -2.17
C GLY A 76 1.18 -13.59 -3.01
N SER A 77 -0.12 -13.39 -2.93
CA SER A 77 -0.82 -12.44 -3.80
C SER A 77 -0.39 -10.99 -3.54
N CYS A 78 -0.27 -10.60 -2.27
CA CYS A 78 0.12 -9.24 -1.92
C CYS A 78 1.56 -8.93 -2.36
N CYS A 79 2.49 -9.86 -2.14
CA CYS A 79 3.87 -9.71 -2.60
C CYS A 79 3.96 -9.60 -4.11
N ILE A 80 3.29 -10.48 -4.87
CA ILE A 80 3.29 -10.45 -6.35
C ILE A 80 2.78 -9.10 -6.85
N VAL A 81 1.63 -8.66 -6.34
CA VAL A 81 1.02 -7.40 -6.75
C VAL A 81 1.95 -6.22 -6.42
N THR A 82 2.53 -6.18 -5.22
CA THR A 82 3.43 -5.10 -4.81
C THR A 82 4.71 -5.10 -5.64
N ILE A 83 5.30 -6.26 -5.93
CA ILE A 83 6.48 -6.38 -6.81
C ILE A 83 6.16 -5.81 -8.20
N ILE A 84 5.08 -6.26 -8.83
CA ILE A 84 4.70 -5.79 -10.17
C ILE A 84 4.42 -4.29 -10.16
N MET A 85 3.68 -3.79 -9.18
CA MET A 85 3.37 -2.36 -9.08
C MET A 85 4.62 -1.53 -8.82
N SER A 86 5.55 -2.00 -8.00
CA SER A 86 6.83 -1.32 -7.74
C SER A 86 7.70 -1.25 -9.00
N VAL A 87 7.82 -2.36 -9.73
CA VAL A 87 8.56 -2.40 -11.00
C VAL A 87 7.91 -1.48 -12.03
N LEU A 88 6.59 -1.52 -12.18
CA LEU A 88 5.84 -0.65 -13.07
C LEU A 88 6.07 0.84 -12.70
N THR A 89 6.03 1.16 -11.42
CA THR A 89 6.29 2.52 -10.92
C THR A 89 7.68 2.99 -11.31
N ILE A 90 8.71 2.17 -11.10
CA ILE A 90 10.09 2.50 -11.45
C ILE A 90 10.22 2.71 -12.98
N ILE A 91 9.67 1.81 -13.78
CA ILE A 91 9.71 1.91 -15.25
C ILE A 91 9.05 3.21 -15.72
N VAL A 92 7.87 3.51 -15.21
CA VAL A 92 7.14 4.73 -15.57
C VAL A 92 7.91 5.98 -15.17
N MET A 93 8.48 6.02 -13.96
CA MET A 93 9.32 7.14 -13.51
C MET A 93 10.52 7.38 -14.44
N VAL A 94 11.19 6.32 -14.84
CA VAL A 94 12.37 6.40 -15.74
C VAL A 94 11.97 6.83 -17.16
N LEU A 95 10.89 6.26 -17.71
CA LEU A 95 10.47 6.53 -19.10
C LEU A 95 9.86 7.92 -19.31
N ILE A 96 9.10 8.40 -18.33
CA ILE A 96 8.43 9.71 -18.44
C ILE A 96 9.42 10.86 -18.15
N GLY A 97 10.61 10.55 -17.62
CA GLY A 97 11.58 11.58 -17.22
C GLY A 97 10.95 12.56 -16.21
N SER A 98 10.13 12.01 -15.30
CA SER A 98 9.45 12.84 -14.30
C SER A 98 10.48 13.70 -13.55
N PRO A 99 10.24 14.99 -13.33
CA PRO A 99 11.07 15.80 -12.42
C PRO A 99 11.25 15.12 -11.05
N ALA A 100 10.27 14.30 -10.64
CA ALA A 100 10.38 13.44 -9.46
C ALA A 100 11.45 12.34 -9.60
N ALA A 101 11.86 11.96 -10.82
CA ALA A 101 12.95 11.00 -11.03
C ALA A 101 14.34 11.63 -10.76
N GLU A 102 14.45 12.94 -10.88
CA GLU A 102 15.66 13.69 -10.48
C GLU A 102 15.73 13.87 -8.95
N GLU A 103 14.59 13.79 -8.26
CA GLU A 103 14.52 13.71 -6.82
C GLU A 103 14.71 12.25 -6.40
N LEU A 104 15.95 11.83 -6.12
CA LEU A 104 16.31 10.50 -5.58
C LEU A 104 15.28 9.94 -4.58
N PRO A 105 14.66 10.74 -3.67
CA PRO A 105 13.64 10.23 -2.75
C PRO A 105 12.42 9.56 -3.38
N ALA A 106 12.00 9.95 -4.57
CA ALA A 106 10.79 9.39 -5.19
C ALA A 106 10.97 7.94 -5.65
N ILE A 107 12.16 7.58 -6.13
CA ILE A 107 12.50 6.22 -6.58
C ILE A 107 12.72 5.29 -5.39
N TYR A 108 13.17 5.79 -4.24
CA TYR A 108 13.45 4.95 -3.07
C TYR A 108 12.21 4.23 -2.55
N THR A 109 11.04 4.85 -2.58
CA THR A 109 9.82 4.21 -2.07
C THR A 109 9.47 2.93 -2.83
N PRO A 110 9.30 2.93 -4.16
CA PRO A 110 9.00 1.70 -4.89
C PRO A 110 10.18 0.72 -4.90
N LEU A 111 11.42 1.19 -4.86
CA LEU A 111 12.60 0.32 -4.75
C LEU A 111 12.64 -0.39 -3.39
N LEU A 112 12.36 0.31 -2.29
CA LEU A 112 12.30 -0.27 -0.96
C LEU A 112 11.19 -1.31 -0.86
N LEU A 113 10.00 -1.00 -1.39
CA LEU A 113 8.88 -1.95 -1.44
C LEU A 113 9.26 -3.21 -2.23
N LEU A 114 9.93 -3.05 -3.38
CA LEU A 114 10.41 -4.17 -4.19
C LEU A 114 11.39 -5.05 -3.41
N VAL A 115 12.40 -4.45 -2.76
CA VAL A 115 13.40 -5.19 -1.99
C VAL A 115 12.76 -5.92 -0.80
N VAL A 116 11.88 -5.25 -0.06
CA VAL A 116 11.17 -5.87 1.08
C VAL A 116 10.30 -7.04 0.61
N CYS A 117 9.54 -6.87 -0.46
CA CYS A 117 8.71 -7.95 -1.00
C CYS A 117 9.54 -9.11 -1.53
N LEU A 118 10.67 -8.87 -2.22
CA LEU A 118 11.55 -9.93 -2.68
C LEU A 118 12.15 -10.72 -1.51
N ALA A 119 12.56 -10.04 -0.43
CA ALA A 119 13.09 -10.68 0.78
C ALA A 119 12.02 -11.50 1.53
N TYR A 120 10.78 -11.01 1.54
CA TYR A 120 9.65 -11.62 2.25
C TYR A 120 8.98 -12.74 1.43
N SER A 121 9.01 -12.65 0.11
CA SER A 121 8.25 -13.50 -0.81
C SER A 121 8.43 -15.02 -0.61
N PRO A 122 9.62 -15.59 -0.29
CA PRO A 122 9.75 -17.02 -0.11
C PRO A 122 8.91 -17.58 1.05
N LEU A 123 8.71 -16.77 2.10
CA LEU A 123 7.91 -17.15 3.27
C LEU A 123 6.42 -16.98 2.99
N ASP A 124 6.03 -15.92 2.31
CA ASP A 124 4.65 -15.64 1.92
C ASP A 124 4.15 -16.65 0.86
N PHE A 125 4.95 -16.94 -0.17
CA PHE A 125 4.58 -17.94 -1.20
C PHE A 125 4.42 -19.34 -0.64
N SER A 126 5.22 -19.69 0.37
CA SER A 126 5.07 -20.97 1.06
C SER A 126 3.89 -21.03 2.03
N GLY A 127 3.16 -19.91 2.20
CA GLY A 127 2.05 -19.79 3.14
C GLY A 127 2.44 -19.93 4.61
N LYS A 128 3.74 -19.77 4.93
CA LYS A 128 4.23 -19.85 6.31
C LYS A 128 3.94 -18.59 7.12
N ILE A 129 3.90 -17.46 6.46
CA ILE A 129 3.58 -16.16 7.05
C ILE A 129 2.73 -15.37 6.07
N MET A 130 1.95 -14.45 6.59
CA MET A 130 1.19 -13.45 5.82
C MET A 130 1.74 -12.06 6.17
N LEU A 131 1.55 -11.10 5.27
CA LEU A 131 2.08 -9.76 5.44
C LEU A 131 1.46 -9.02 6.65
N GLY A 132 0.22 -9.35 6.96
CA GLY A 132 -0.56 -8.76 8.05
C GLY A 132 -1.04 -7.35 7.77
N GLU A 133 -1.80 -6.80 8.69
CA GLU A 133 -2.41 -5.47 8.51
C GLU A 133 -1.35 -4.37 8.40
N VAL A 134 -0.27 -4.45 9.17
CA VAL A 134 0.83 -3.45 9.11
C VAL A 134 1.43 -3.40 7.71
N GLY A 135 1.80 -4.55 7.15
CA GLY A 135 2.41 -4.63 5.84
C GLY A 135 1.48 -4.12 4.73
N ASN A 136 0.24 -4.60 4.73
CA ASN A 136 -0.76 -4.21 3.73
C ASN A 136 -1.04 -2.71 3.73
N HIS A 137 -1.17 -2.12 4.90
CA HIS A 137 -1.48 -0.70 5.06
C HIS A 137 -0.29 0.17 4.65
N VAL A 138 0.91 -0.16 5.13
CA VAL A 138 2.15 0.56 4.79
C VAL A 138 2.41 0.48 3.28
N PHE A 139 2.30 -0.70 2.67
CA PHE A 139 2.52 -0.87 1.24
C PHE A 139 1.46 -0.12 0.42
N GLY A 140 0.19 -0.17 0.84
CA GLY A 140 -0.89 0.53 0.16
C GLY A 140 -0.67 2.03 0.12
N VAL A 141 -0.44 2.66 1.27
CA VAL A 141 -0.19 4.11 1.34
C VAL A 141 1.10 4.48 0.61
N SER A 142 2.16 3.69 0.74
CA SER A 142 3.43 3.95 0.05
C SER A 142 3.30 3.92 -1.47
N LEU A 143 2.60 2.92 -2.04
CA LEU A 143 2.29 2.88 -3.47
C LEU A 143 1.41 4.07 -3.88
N GLY A 144 0.39 4.38 -3.09
CA GLY A 144 -0.48 5.53 -3.35
C GLY A 144 0.30 6.84 -3.42
N ILE A 145 1.23 7.08 -2.49
CA ILE A 145 2.11 8.25 -2.47
C ILE A 145 3.03 8.27 -3.70
N ALA A 146 3.64 7.14 -4.05
CA ALA A 146 4.52 7.05 -5.22
C ALA A 146 3.78 7.44 -6.51
N PHE A 147 2.56 6.95 -6.70
CA PHE A 147 1.74 7.31 -7.85
C PHE A 147 1.21 8.75 -7.80
N TYR A 148 0.96 9.28 -6.60
CA TYR A 148 0.63 10.69 -6.44
C TYR A 148 1.77 11.60 -6.89
N ILE A 149 3.00 11.29 -6.50
CA ILE A 149 4.18 12.06 -6.90
C ILE A 149 4.37 12.03 -8.43
N MET A 150 4.08 10.89 -9.08
CA MET A 150 4.21 10.75 -10.54
C MET A 150 3.15 11.50 -11.35
N GLY A 151 1.90 11.50 -10.90
CA GLY A 151 0.79 11.95 -11.74
C GLY A 151 -0.38 12.54 -10.98
N GLY A 152 -0.19 12.98 -9.74
CA GLY A 152 -1.24 13.59 -8.92
C GLY A 152 -2.45 12.67 -8.78
N LEU A 153 -3.65 13.25 -8.87
CA LEU A 153 -4.91 12.52 -8.76
C LEU A 153 -5.06 11.44 -9.83
N VAL A 154 -4.68 11.73 -11.07
CA VAL A 154 -4.80 10.77 -12.18
C VAL A 154 -3.89 9.57 -11.94
N GLY A 155 -2.66 9.80 -11.50
CA GLY A 155 -1.71 8.74 -11.14
C GLY A 155 -2.29 7.79 -10.09
N VAL A 156 -2.83 8.32 -8.99
CA VAL A 156 -3.41 7.50 -7.90
C VAL A 156 -4.65 6.73 -8.38
N LEU A 157 -5.53 7.34 -9.17
CA LEU A 157 -6.71 6.65 -9.70
C LEU A 157 -6.32 5.49 -10.63
N LEU A 158 -5.38 5.73 -11.54
CA LEU A 158 -4.88 4.70 -12.44
C LEU A 158 -4.21 3.56 -11.64
N SER A 159 -3.37 3.89 -10.65
CA SER A 159 -2.74 2.88 -9.81
C SER A 159 -3.76 2.00 -9.10
N ARG A 160 -4.83 2.59 -8.58
CA ARG A 160 -5.91 1.85 -7.91
C ARG A 160 -6.61 0.90 -8.85
N ILE A 161 -6.94 1.34 -10.07
CA ILE A 161 -7.58 0.50 -11.09
C ILE A 161 -6.66 -0.66 -11.47
N ILE A 162 -5.38 -0.37 -11.77
CA ILE A 162 -4.39 -1.37 -12.16
C ILE A 162 -4.17 -2.37 -11.02
N THR A 163 -3.99 -1.90 -9.79
CA THR A 163 -3.81 -2.76 -8.61
C THR A 163 -4.99 -3.69 -8.42
N THR A 164 -6.22 -3.17 -8.50
CA THR A 164 -7.44 -3.98 -8.33
C THR A 164 -7.59 -5.02 -9.46
N ALA A 165 -7.32 -4.64 -10.70
CA ALA A 165 -7.32 -5.55 -11.83
C ALA A 165 -6.26 -6.66 -11.69
N LEU A 166 -5.05 -6.28 -11.26
CA LEU A 166 -3.94 -7.20 -11.04
C LEU A 166 -4.24 -8.19 -9.91
N ILE A 167 -4.80 -7.74 -8.79
CA ILE A 167 -5.27 -8.61 -7.70
C ILE A 167 -6.28 -9.62 -8.22
N SER A 168 -7.26 -9.17 -8.98
CA SER A 168 -8.27 -10.03 -9.56
C SER A 168 -7.65 -11.08 -10.48
N PHE A 169 -6.66 -10.69 -11.29
CA PHE A 169 -5.93 -11.58 -12.18
C PHE A 169 -5.09 -12.61 -11.41
N VAL A 170 -4.28 -12.16 -10.43
CA VAL A 170 -3.41 -13.01 -9.60
C VAL A 170 -4.23 -14.05 -8.83
N ARG A 171 -5.32 -13.62 -8.21
CA ARG A 171 -6.21 -14.51 -7.45
C ARG A 171 -6.91 -15.53 -8.34
N ARG A 172 -7.42 -15.11 -9.50
CA ARG A 172 -8.12 -15.99 -10.44
C ARG A 172 -7.22 -17.09 -10.99
N ASN A 173 -5.95 -16.76 -11.25
CA ASN A 173 -5.01 -17.69 -11.87
C ASN A 173 -4.14 -18.45 -10.87
N ASN A 174 -4.32 -18.25 -9.56
CA ASN A 174 -3.52 -18.90 -8.50
C ASN A 174 -2.00 -18.83 -8.77
N LEU A 175 -1.48 -17.67 -9.17
CA LEU A 175 -0.10 -17.54 -9.64
C LEU A 175 0.97 -17.94 -8.62
N LYS A 176 0.61 -18.11 -7.33
CA LYS A 176 1.51 -18.67 -6.31
C LYS A 176 2.02 -20.09 -6.62
N VAL A 177 1.35 -20.83 -7.53
CA VAL A 177 1.72 -22.21 -7.90
C VAL A 177 2.99 -22.25 -8.74
N PHE A 178 3.48 -21.10 -9.23
CA PHE A 178 4.67 -21.01 -10.09
C PHE A 178 5.96 -20.69 -9.33
N PHE A 179 5.90 -20.50 -8.02
CA PHE A 179 7.02 -20.19 -7.13
C PHE A 179 7.00 -21.13 -5.90
#